data_8736f0927fea56877d09939275c880b1
#
_entry.id   8736f0927fea56877d09939275c880b1
#
_cell.length_a   1.000
_cell.length_b   1.000
_cell.length_c   1.000
_cell.angle_alpha   90.00
_cell.angle_beta   90.00
_cell.angle_gamma   90.00
#
_symmetry.space_group_name_H-M   'P 1'
#
loop_
_entity.id
_entity.type
_entity.pdbx_description
1 polymer ?
#
loop_
_entity_poly.entity_id
_entity_poly.type
_entity_poly.pdbx_seq_one_letter_code
_entity_poly.pdbx_strand_id
1 'polypeptide(L)'
;GGHEYLDMYDKEFFEQNSSYDIINSFYIGLFNQRGVHNITGGDEEEQIAKKYYDYERARDTILKRHPNAMIFGGTCQTIRWVGNEQGWAGDTDWCMINPELSDNTKHLNHGSENGTHWIPAEVDVSIRPGWFYHKREDHQVKSVAQLTDIYYRSVGHNANLLLNFPINLDGKIPALDSLRATEWHEVIVNDFKDNILKNA
;
A
#
# COMPACT_ATOMS: atom_id res chain seq x y z
N GLY A 1 0.69 -11.90 -18.53
CA GLY A 1 1.14 -11.49 -17.23
C GLY A 1 0.44 -12.10 -16.02
N GLY A 2 -0.70 -12.86 -16.17
CA GLY A 2 -1.41 -13.40 -15.01
C GLY A 2 -0.85 -14.72 -14.45
N HIS A 3 0.00 -15.40 -15.18
CA HIS A 3 0.55 -16.67 -14.74
C HIS A 3 1.73 -16.55 -13.77
N GLU A 4 2.55 -15.52 -13.90
CA GLU A 4 3.72 -15.31 -13.04
C GLU A 4 3.34 -15.03 -11.58
N TYR A 5 2.13 -14.57 -11.33
CA TYR A 5 1.67 -14.25 -9.99
C TYR A 5 1.06 -15.43 -9.22
N LEU A 6 0.56 -16.44 -9.93
CA LEU A 6 0.09 -17.67 -9.29
C LEU A 6 1.24 -18.47 -8.68
N ASP A 7 2.42 -18.40 -9.29
CA ASP A 7 3.63 -19.06 -8.79
C ASP A 7 4.14 -18.44 -7.49
N MET A 8 3.82 -17.16 -7.23
CA MET A 8 4.15 -16.49 -5.97
C MET A 8 3.36 -17.04 -4.77
N TYR A 9 2.26 -17.72 -5.00
CA TYR A 9 1.47 -18.38 -3.97
C TYR A 9 1.81 -19.87 -3.85
N ASP A 10 2.75 -20.38 -4.65
CA ASP A 10 3.19 -21.75 -4.56
C ASP A 10 3.93 -21.96 -3.22
N LYS A 11 3.55 -23.01 -2.51
CA LYS A 11 4.17 -23.41 -1.26
C LYS A 11 5.69 -23.58 -1.42
N GLU A 12 6.13 -24.12 -2.55
CA GLU A 12 7.52 -24.36 -2.85
C GLU A 12 8.30 -23.05 -3.04
N PHE A 13 7.72 -22.04 -3.70
CA PHE A 13 8.30 -20.71 -3.83
C PHE A 13 8.53 -20.06 -2.46
N PHE A 14 7.54 -20.08 -1.57
CA PHE A 14 7.67 -19.52 -0.23
C PHE A 14 8.64 -20.32 0.65
N GLU A 15 8.73 -21.62 0.48
CA GLU A 15 9.68 -22.47 1.20
C GLU A 15 11.13 -22.19 0.78
N GLN A 16 11.39 -21.98 -0.51
CA GLN A 16 12.71 -21.67 -1.05
C GLN A 16 13.17 -20.24 -0.72
N ASN A 17 12.25 -19.29 -0.64
CA ASN A 17 12.54 -17.87 -0.43
C ASN A 17 12.30 -17.38 1.00
N SER A 18 12.05 -18.28 1.95
CA SER A 18 11.73 -17.96 3.36
C SER A 18 12.85 -17.24 4.14
N SER A 19 14.07 -17.17 3.58
CA SER A 19 15.24 -16.50 4.19
C SER A 19 15.40 -15.03 3.78
N TYR A 20 14.58 -14.50 2.90
CA TYR A 20 14.68 -13.11 2.46
C TYR A 20 13.78 -12.20 3.30
N ASP A 21 14.37 -11.21 3.97
CA ASP A 21 13.66 -10.17 4.74
C ASP A 21 12.67 -9.34 3.90
N ILE A 22 12.80 -9.39 2.57
CA ILE A 22 11.93 -8.74 1.59
C ILE A 22 10.48 -9.26 1.66
N ILE A 23 10.27 -10.49 2.18
CA ILE A 23 8.92 -11.08 2.29
C ILE A 23 8.08 -10.44 3.40
N ASN A 24 8.67 -9.62 4.27
CA ASN A 24 7.95 -8.92 5.33
C ASN A 24 6.97 -7.83 4.81
N SER A 25 7.04 -7.49 3.51
CA SER A 25 6.20 -6.48 2.88
C SER A 25 5.54 -7.05 1.62
N PHE A 26 4.79 -8.14 1.73
CA PHE A 26 4.20 -8.76 0.56
C PHE A 26 2.90 -8.05 0.15
N TYR A 27 2.89 -7.47 -1.04
CA TYR A 27 1.73 -6.89 -1.69
C TYR A 27 0.77 -7.97 -2.19
N ILE A 28 -0.08 -8.50 -1.34
CA ILE A 28 -1.13 -9.43 -1.76
C ILE A 28 -2.32 -8.67 -2.35
N GLY A 29 -2.48 -7.39 -2.02
CA GLY A 29 -3.68 -6.63 -2.31
C GLY A 29 -3.80 -6.00 -3.69
N LEU A 30 -2.68 -5.70 -4.35
CA LEU A 30 -2.71 -5.00 -5.66
C LEU A 30 -3.30 -5.83 -6.80
N PHE A 31 -3.37 -7.13 -6.65
CA PHE A 31 -3.86 -8.03 -7.69
C PHE A 31 -5.37 -8.14 -7.75
N ASN A 32 -6.05 -7.81 -6.66
CA ASN A 32 -7.45 -8.14 -6.51
C ASN A 32 -8.38 -7.16 -7.21
N GLN A 33 -8.04 -5.88 -7.28
CA GLN A 33 -9.01 -4.89 -7.73
C GLN A 33 -8.89 -4.47 -9.20
N ARG A 34 -7.72 -4.60 -9.82
CA ARG A 34 -7.53 -4.15 -11.20
C ARG A 34 -7.61 -5.23 -12.27
N GLY A 35 -7.34 -6.48 -11.93
CA GLY A 35 -7.39 -7.60 -12.89
C GLY A 35 -8.78 -8.09 -13.17
N VAL A 36 -9.68 -7.97 -12.22
CA VAL A 36 -11.01 -8.57 -12.24
C VAL A 36 -12.08 -7.56 -12.71
N HIS A 37 -11.94 -6.29 -12.34
CA HIS A 37 -12.92 -5.24 -12.69
C HIS A 37 -13.05 -4.90 -14.19
N ASN A 38 -12.15 -5.40 -15.03
CA ASN A 38 -12.18 -5.11 -16.46
C ASN A 38 -12.76 -6.21 -17.34
N ILE A 39 -13.22 -7.33 -16.78
CA ILE A 39 -13.60 -8.47 -17.59
C ILE A 39 -15.13 -8.67 -17.69
N THR A 40 -15.90 -8.45 -16.65
CA THR A 40 -17.38 -8.49 -16.70
C THR A 40 -17.96 -7.75 -15.49
N GLY A 41 -18.94 -6.87 -15.65
CA GLY A 41 -19.49 -6.10 -14.53
C GLY A 41 -20.42 -6.90 -13.62
N GLY A 42 -20.13 -7.02 -12.33
CA GLY A 42 -21.08 -7.42 -11.31
C GLY A 42 -20.69 -8.60 -10.40
N ASP A 43 -21.65 -9.11 -9.66
CA ASP A 43 -21.53 -10.10 -8.58
C ASP A 43 -20.80 -11.41 -8.96
N GLU A 44 -20.78 -11.77 -10.24
CA GLU A 44 -20.10 -12.98 -10.74
C GLU A 44 -18.56 -12.85 -10.63
N GLU A 45 -18.00 -11.66 -10.77
CA GLU A 45 -16.55 -11.43 -10.70
C GLU A 45 -16.02 -11.63 -9.28
N GLU A 46 -16.75 -11.16 -8.28
CA GLU A 46 -16.41 -11.36 -6.88
C GLU A 46 -16.43 -12.86 -6.50
N GLN A 47 -17.40 -13.60 -7.01
CA GLN A 47 -17.49 -15.04 -6.80
C GLN A 47 -16.36 -15.80 -7.51
N ILE A 48 -15.95 -15.35 -8.70
CA ILE A 48 -14.81 -15.91 -9.43
C ILE A 48 -13.50 -15.63 -8.67
N ALA A 49 -13.28 -14.40 -8.20
CA ALA A 49 -12.10 -14.06 -7.43
C ALA A 49 -12.00 -14.90 -6.14
N LYS A 50 -13.08 -15.01 -5.39
CA LYS A 50 -13.14 -15.86 -4.18
C LYS A 50 -12.89 -17.35 -4.48
N LYS A 51 -13.21 -17.81 -5.68
CA LYS A 51 -12.98 -19.19 -6.09
C LYS A 51 -11.54 -19.47 -6.51
N TYR A 52 -10.85 -18.49 -7.09
CA TYR A 52 -9.49 -18.66 -7.58
C TYR A 52 -8.41 -18.31 -6.55
N TYR A 53 -8.69 -17.42 -5.60
CA TYR A 53 -7.72 -16.98 -4.60
C TYR A 53 -8.16 -17.45 -3.22
N ASP A 54 -7.44 -18.42 -2.68
CA ASP A 54 -7.61 -18.89 -1.30
C ASP A 54 -6.80 -17.98 -0.35
N TYR A 55 -7.38 -16.84 -0.03
CA TYR A 55 -6.74 -15.84 0.84
C TYR A 55 -6.45 -16.37 2.24
N GLU A 56 -7.30 -17.23 2.79
CA GLU A 56 -7.07 -17.79 4.12
C GLU A 56 -5.85 -18.70 4.12
N ARG A 57 -5.74 -19.56 3.12
CA ARG A 57 -4.58 -20.44 2.96
C ARG A 57 -3.30 -19.63 2.69
N ALA A 58 -3.38 -18.58 1.88
CA ALA A 58 -2.24 -17.68 1.62
C ALA A 58 -1.79 -17.01 2.91
N ARG A 59 -2.71 -16.40 3.69
CA ARG A 59 -2.44 -15.82 5.00
C ARG A 59 -1.79 -16.82 5.94
N ASP A 60 -2.38 -18.00 6.08
CA ASP A 60 -1.91 -19.02 7.01
C ASP A 60 -0.50 -19.52 6.64
N THR A 61 -0.22 -19.61 5.33
CA THR A 61 1.12 -19.96 4.83
C THR A 61 2.14 -18.89 5.18
N ILE A 62 1.80 -17.61 4.97
CA ILE A 62 2.64 -16.46 5.31
C ILE A 62 2.90 -16.43 6.82
N LEU A 63 1.85 -16.42 7.63
CA LEU A 63 1.97 -16.27 9.08
C LEU A 63 2.64 -17.47 9.74
N LYS A 64 2.59 -18.67 9.16
CA LYS A 64 3.36 -19.82 9.62
C LYS A 64 4.87 -19.60 9.49
N ARG A 65 5.33 -18.88 8.47
CA ARG A 65 6.74 -18.61 8.20
C ARG A 65 7.21 -17.29 8.80
N HIS A 66 6.34 -16.29 8.75
CA HIS A 66 6.56 -14.93 9.21
C HIS A 66 5.40 -14.48 10.10
N PRO A 67 5.39 -14.84 11.39
CA PRO A 67 4.25 -14.58 12.29
C PRO A 67 3.90 -13.09 12.44
N ASN A 68 4.87 -12.21 12.21
CA ASN A 68 4.72 -10.76 12.31
C ASN A 68 4.58 -10.06 10.94
N ALA A 69 4.35 -10.81 9.86
CA ALA A 69 4.16 -10.21 8.54
C ALA A 69 2.93 -9.32 8.51
N MET A 70 3.07 -8.15 7.91
CA MET A 70 1.93 -7.29 7.58
C MET A 70 1.33 -7.75 6.25
N ILE A 71 0.01 -7.89 6.20
CA ILE A 71 -0.73 -8.28 5.00
C ILE A 71 -1.52 -7.06 4.54
N PHE A 72 -1.17 -6.56 3.36
CA PHE A 72 -1.76 -5.37 2.77
C PHE A 72 -2.89 -5.73 1.80
N GLY A 73 -4.10 -5.32 2.14
CA GLY A 73 -5.28 -5.55 1.32
C GLY A 73 -5.84 -6.99 1.36
N GLY A 74 -6.93 -7.21 0.67
CA GLY A 74 -7.65 -8.48 0.64
C GLY A 74 -8.50 -8.77 1.88
N THR A 75 -9.15 -9.92 1.92
CA THR A 75 -10.10 -10.28 3.00
C THR A 75 -9.42 -10.60 4.34
N CYS A 76 -8.12 -10.88 4.32
CA CYS A 76 -7.33 -11.26 5.50
C CYS A 76 -6.30 -10.19 5.88
N GLN A 77 -6.53 -8.96 5.50
CA GLN A 77 -5.61 -7.86 5.67
C GLN A 77 -5.36 -7.48 7.14
N THR A 78 -4.14 -7.07 7.44
CA THR A 78 -3.74 -6.46 8.72
C THR A 78 -3.49 -4.97 8.57
N ILE A 79 -3.37 -4.50 7.34
CA ILE A 79 -3.33 -3.11 6.94
C ILE A 79 -4.17 -2.95 5.68
N ARG A 80 -4.99 -1.93 5.58
CA ARG A 80 -5.92 -1.77 4.46
C ARG A 80 -5.46 -0.73 3.46
N TRP A 81 -5.72 -0.98 2.20
CA TRP A 81 -5.58 0.01 1.15
C TRP A 81 -6.78 0.95 1.11
N VAL A 82 -6.54 2.26 0.98
CA VAL A 82 -7.61 3.28 0.97
C VAL A 82 -8.40 3.36 -0.34
N GLY A 83 -8.05 2.59 -1.37
CA GLY A 83 -8.78 2.52 -2.64
C GLY A 83 -8.36 3.52 -3.71
N ASN A 84 -7.25 4.25 -3.54
CA ASN A 84 -6.68 5.12 -4.56
C ASN A 84 -5.14 5.10 -4.52
N GLU A 85 -4.51 5.51 -5.61
CA GLU A 85 -3.04 5.61 -5.76
C GLU A 85 -2.58 7.08 -5.82
N GLN A 86 -3.31 7.97 -5.18
CA GLN A 86 -3.02 9.41 -5.18
C GLN A 86 -2.27 9.86 -3.93
N GLY A 87 -2.14 8.97 -2.95
CA GLY A 87 -1.53 9.26 -1.68
C GLY A 87 -2.46 10.02 -0.71
N TRP A 88 -3.77 9.87 -0.84
CA TRP A 88 -4.76 10.58 -0.03
C TRP A 88 -5.62 9.61 0.76
N ALA A 89 -5.71 9.84 2.07
CA ALA A 89 -6.71 9.24 2.94
C ALA A 89 -7.97 10.12 3.01
N GLY A 90 -9.03 9.61 3.64
CA GLY A 90 -10.22 10.40 3.93
C GLY A 90 -9.94 11.52 4.94
N ASP A 91 -10.79 12.55 4.98
CA ASP A 91 -10.67 13.66 5.95
C ASP A 91 -10.74 13.15 7.40
N THR A 92 -11.53 12.11 7.65
CA THR A 92 -11.54 11.35 8.89
C THR A 92 -11.26 9.90 8.56
N ASP A 93 -10.13 9.38 9.02
CA ASP A 93 -9.75 8.00 8.81
C ASP A 93 -9.60 7.25 10.15
N TRP A 94 -10.47 6.28 10.35
CA TRP A 94 -10.46 5.43 11.53
C TRP A 94 -9.57 4.21 11.27
N CYS A 95 -8.71 3.87 12.23
CA CYS A 95 -7.95 2.62 12.18
C CYS A 95 -8.81 1.38 12.43
N MET A 96 -10.03 1.58 12.87
CA MET A 96 -11.00 0.50 13.09
C MET A 96 -11.83 0.24 11.84
N ILE A 97 -12.17 -1.02 11.59
CA ILE A 97 -12.99 -1.45 10.46
C ILE A 97 -13.81 -2.69 10.83
N ASN A 98 -14.90 -2.89 10.14
CA ASN A 98 -15.64 -4.16 10.15
C ASN A 98 -15.19 -4.98 8.97
N PRO A 99 -14.58 -6.17 9.17
CA PRO A 99 -14.01 -6.98 8.08
C PRO A 99 -15.01 -7.35 6.99
N GLU A 100 -16.27 -7.51 7.33
CA GLU A 100 -17.36 -7.81 6.37
C GLU A 100 -17.62 -6.66 5.37
N LEU A 101 -17.11 -5.46 5.64
CA LEU A 101 -17.21 -4.28 4.78
C LEU A 101 -15.91 -3.97 4.05
N SER A 102 -14.93 -4.86 4.12
CA SER A 102 -13.58 -4.65 3.57
C SER A 102 -13.55 -4.47 2.05
N ASP A 103 -14.58 -4.92 1.34
CA ASP A 103 -14.70 -4.78 -0.12
C ASP A 103 -15.35 -3.45 -0.54
N ASN A 104 -15.84 -2.66 0.41
CA ASN A 104 -16.46 -1.38 0.14
C ASN A 104 -15.41 -0.25 0.12
N THR A 105 -15.16 0.32 -1.06
CA THR A 105 -14.14 1.38 -1.26
C THR A 105 -14.33 2.58 -0.33
N LYS A 106 -15.57 3.01 -0.08
CA LYS A 106 -15.85 4.11 0.85
C LYS A 106 -15.45 3.73 2.26
N HIS A 107 -15.75 2.50 2.67
CA HIS A 107 -15.41 2.00 3.99
C HIS A 107 -13.89 1.81 4.15
N LEU A 108 -13.20 1.32 3.11
CA LEU A 108 -11.74 1.24 3.08
C LEU A 108 -11.08 2.61 3.24
N ASN A 109 -11.63 3.66 2.62
CA ASN A 109 -11.07 5.00 2.65
C ASN A 109 -11.25 5.70 4.02
N HIS A 110 -12.33 5.42 4.73
CA HIS A 110 -12.65 6.12 5.98
C HIS A 110 -12.53 5.25 7.23
N GLY A 111 -12.53 3.95 7.10
CA GLY A 111 -12.70 3.04 8.23
C GLY A 111 -14.06 3.20 8.91
N SER A 112 -14.14 2.85 10.18
CA SER A 112 -15.39 2.91 10.94
C SER A 112 -15.12 3.35 12.38
N GLU A 113 -15.85 4.35 12.86
CA GLU A 113 -15.78 4.79 14.26
C GLU A 113 -16.07 3.65 15.25
N ASN A 114 -17.03 2.79 14.89
CA ASN A 114 -17.46 1.65 15.70
C ASN A 114 -16.97 0.31 15.10
N GLY A 115 -15.83 0.32 14.43
CA GLY A 115 -15.24 -0.88 13.86
C GLY A 115 -14.79 -1.88 14.94
N THR A 116 -14.77 -3.15 14.58
CA THR A 116 -14.48 -4.25 15.51
C THR A 116 -13.03 -4.72 15.46
N HIS A 117 -12.28 -4.39 14.38
CA HIS A 117 -10.91 -4.82 14.15
C HIS A 117 -10.00 -3.64 13.88
N TRP A 118 -8.80 -3.69 14.45
CA TRP A 118 -7.73 -2.72 14.18
C TRP A 118 -7.04 -3.08 12.86
N ILE A 119 -7.35 -2.34 11.82
CA ILE A 119 -6.77 -2.48 10.48
C ILE A 119 -6.48 -1.07 9.95
N PRO A 120 -5.31 -0.49 10.27
CA PRO A 120 -4.97 0.88 9.90
C PRO A 120 -4.91 1.05 8.39
N ALA A 121 -5.16 2.27 7.94
CA ALA A 121 -5.11 2.63 6.54
C ALA A 121 -3.67 2.81 6.04
N GLU A 122 -3.45 2.45 4.79
CA GLU A 122 -2.25 2.80 4.04
C GLU A 122 -2.65 3.40 2.69
N VAL A 123 -2.07 4.54 2.38
CA VAL A 123 -2.12 5.15 1.06
C VAL A 123 -0.85 4.82 0.30
N ASP A 124 -0.98 4.63 -1.00
CA ASP A 124 0.15 4.40 -1.87
C ASP A 124 0.20 5.46 -2.99
N VAL A 125 1.40 5.84 -3.35
CA VAL A 125 1.64 6.79 -4.43
C VAL A 125 3.07 6.65 -4.94
N SER A 126 3.29 6.90 -6.23
CA SER A 126 4.64 6.97 -6.76
C SER A 126 5.14 8.41 -6.77
N ILE A 127 6.45 8.61 -6.50
CA ILE A 127 7.12 9.91 -6.67
C ILE A 127 7.10 10.39 -8.13
N ARG A 128 6.88 9.47 -9.08
CA ARG A 128 6.78 9.70 -10.53
C ARG A 128 5.34 9.52 -11.02
N PRO A 129 5.01 9.83 -12.29
CA PRO A 129 3.66 9.61 -12.84
C PRO A 129 3.22 8.15 -12.80
N GLY A 130 4.15 7.21 -12.97
CA GLY A 130 3.89 5.77 -12.96
C GLY A 130 4.67 5.01 -11.89
N TRP A 131 4.38 3.71 -11.74
CA TRP A 131 4.99 2.82 -10.76
C TRP A 131 6.38 2.32 -11.16
N PHE A 132 6.70 2.39 -12.46
CA PHE A 132 7.96 1.92 -13.02
C PHE A 132 8.79 3.08 -13.56
N TYR A 133 10.12 2.88 -13.61
CA TYR A 133 11.04 3.88 -14.12
C TYR A 133 10.93 4.04 -15.64
N HIS A 134 10.77 5.30 -16.06
CA HIS A 134 10.94 5.71 -17.45
C HIS A 134 11.78 6.98 -17.52
N LYS A 135 12.90 6.92 -18.25
CA LYS A 135 13.81 8.07 -18.40
C LYS A 135 13.11 9.32 -18.92
N ARG A 136 12.12 9.16 -19.80
CA ARG A 136 11.32 10.28 -20.33
C ARG A 136 10.54 11.05 -19.26
N GLU A 137 10.39 10.49 -18.07
CA GLU A 137 9.62 11.04 -16.94
C GLU A 137 10.53 11.68 -15.87
N ASP A 138 11.84 11.79 -16.12
CA ASP A 138 12.78 12.38 -15.15
C ASP A 138 12.40 13.82 -14.78
N HIS A 139 11.81 14.59 -15.71
CA HIS A 139 11.32 15.95 -15.46
C HIS A 139 9.95 16.01 -14.76
N GLN A 140 9.31 14.88 -14.47
CA GLN A 140 7.97 14.78 -13.88
C GLN A 140 7.99 14.24 -12.44
N VAL A 141 9.17 14.19 -11.81
CA VAL A 141 9.27 13.87 -10.39
C VAL A 141 8.49 14.90 -9.57
N LYS A 142 7.65 14.42 -8.66
CA LYS A 142 6.82 15.29 -7.81
C LYS A 142 7.68 16.33 -7.10
N SER A 143 7.17 17.56 -7.01
CA SER A 143 7.82 18.64 -6.29
C SER A 143 7.77 18.43 -4.78
N VAL A 144 8.62 19.10 -4.02
CA VAL A 144 8.58 19.10 -2.54
C VAL A 144 7.20 19.49 -2.04
N ALA A 145 6.57 20.53 -2.63
CA ALA A 145 5.24 20.95 -2.24
C ALA A 145 4.17 19.87 -2.45
N GLN A 146 4.23 19.13 -3.59
CA GLN A 146 3.32 18.02 -3.82
C GLN A 146 3.53 16.86 -2.83
N LEU A 147 4.78 16.52 -2.51
CA LEU A 147 5.09 15.47 -1.53
C LEU A 147 4.67 15.89 -0.11
N THR A 148 4.81 17.16 0.23
CA THR A 148 4.35 17.71 1.51
C THR A 148 2.81 17.67 1.61
N ASP A 149 2.08 18.06 0.55
CA ASP A 149 0.63 17.93 0.50
C ASP A 149 0.18 16.47 0.67
N ILE A 150 0.83 15.54 -0.03
CA ILE A 150 0.59 14.10 0.11
C ILE A 150 0.81 13.65 1.56
N TYR A 151 1.89 14.08 2.21
CA TYR A 151 2.19 13.73 3.59
C TYR A 151 1.07 14.18 4.54
N TYR A 152 0.62 15.41 4.43
CA TYR A 152 -0.45 15.92 5.29
C TYR A 152 -1.80 15.30 5.00
N ARG A 153 -2.07 14.91 3.74
CA ARG A 153 -3.32 14.24 3.36
C ARG A 153 -3.30 12.72 3.56
N SER A 154 -2.17 12.16 3.93
CA SER A 154 -2.01 10.75 4.29
C SER A 154 -1.73 10.58 5.77
N VAL A 155 -0.51 10.86 6.21
CA VAL A 155 -0.10 10.75 7.62
C VAL A 155 -0.89 11.72 8.50
N GLY A 156 -1.12 12.94 8.01
CA GLY A 156 -1.95 13.93 8.69
C GLY A 156 -3.42 13.53 8.83
N HIS A 157 -3.90 12.60 8.01
CA HIS A 157 -5.24 12.02 8.06
C HIS A 157 -5.25 10.59 8.65
N ASN A 158 -4.26 10.27 9.48
CA ASN A 158 -4.18 9.01 10.22
C ASN A 158 -3.98 7.75 9.36
N ALA A 159 -3.29 7.88 8.22
CA ALA A 159 -2.91 6.76 7.37
C ALA A 159 -1.39 6.62 7.25
N ASN A 160 -0.90 5.42 7.00
CA ASN A 160 0.49 5.24 6.59
C ASN A 160 0.68 5.73 5.15
N LEU A 161 1.86 6.27 4.85
CA LEU A 161 2.24 6.64 3.50
C LEU A 161 3.26 5.64 2.95
N LEU A 162 2.89 4.96 1.87
CA LEU A 162 3.81 4.19 1.05
C LEU A 162 4.16 5.01 -0.20
N LEU A 163 5.39 5.54 -0.24
CA LEU A 163 5.90 6.29 -1.37
C LEU A 163 6.82 5.40 -2.21
N ASN A 164 6.41 5.13 -3.44
CA ASN A 164 7.20 4.33 -4.38
C ASN A 164 8.31 5.17 -5.03
N PHE A 165 9.53 4.63 -5.03
CA PHE A 165 10.68 5.12 -5.77
C PHE A 165 11.05 4.13 -6.87
N PRO A 166 10.63 4.34 -8.13
CA PRO A 166 10.98 3.44 -9.22
C PRO A 166 12.49 3.38 -9.43
N ILE A 167 13.06 2.19 -9.36
CA ILE A 167 14.48 1.97 -9.62
C ILE A 167 14.79 2.00 -11.12
N ASN A 168 15.93 2.54 -11.50
CA ASN A 168 16.41 2.56 -12.88
C ASN A 168 16.93 1.19 -13.33
N LEU A 169 17.39 1.10 -14.60
CA LEU A 169 17.91 -0.14 -15.17
C LEU A 169 19.18 -0.65 -14.49
N ASP A 170 19.89 0.19 -13.74
CA ASP A 170 21.07 -0.18 -12.96
C ASP A 170 20.71 -0.67 -11.54
N GLY A 171 19.42 -0.81 -11.21
CA GLY A 171 18.94 -1.19 -9.89
C GLY A 171 19.10 -0.10 -8.82
N LYS A 172 19.17 1.17 -9.22
CA LYS A 172 19.37 2.32 -8.32
C LYS A 172 18.20 3.27 -8.35
N ILE A 173 17.93 3.93 -7.22
CA ILE A 173 17.04 5.10 -7.19
C ILE A 173 17.69 6.21 -8.02
N PRO A 174 16.98 6.82 -8.98
CA PRO A 174 17.50 7.92 -9.78
C PRO A 174 17.95 9.10 -8.91
N ALA A 175 19.01 9.80 -9.32
CA ALA A 175 19.59 10.89 -8.53
C ALA A 175 18.60 12.02 -8.21
N LEU A 176 17.71 12.35 -9.17
CA LEU A 176 16.68 13.38 -8.95
C LEU A 176 15.64 12.94 -7.92
N ASP A 177 15.23 11.68 -7.93
CA ASP A 177 14.27 11.14 -6.97
C ASP A 177 14.87 11.15 -5.56
N SER A 178 16.15 10.74 -5.43
CA SER A 178 16.89 10.78 -4.17
C SER A 178 17.05 12.20 -3.65
N LEU A 179 17.42 13.16 -4.52
CA LEU A 179 17.51 14.58 -4.17
C LEU A 179 16.16 15.10 -3.67
N ARG A 180 15.08 14.80 -4.40
CA ARG A 180 13.72 15.23 -4.04
C ARG A 180 13.28 14.66 -2.69
N ALA A 181 13.59 13.40 -2.42
CA ALA A 181 13.32 12.79 -1.12
C ALA A 181 14.07 13.49 0.02
N THR A 182 15.34 13.85 -0.20
CA THR A 182 16.14 14.58 0.80
C THR A 182 15.57 15.97 1.07
N GLU A 183 15.30 16.77 0.03
CA GLU A 183 14.69 18.09 0.16
C GLU A 183 13.34 18.04 0.89
N TRP A 184 12.52 17.05 0.57
CA TRP A 184 11.24 16.85 1.23
C TRP A 184 11.39 16.42 2.69
N HIS A 185 12.33 15.52 3.00
CA HIS A 185 12.64 15.14 4.37
C HIS A 185 13.03 16.33 5.23
N GLU A 186 13.87 17.26 4.70
CA GLU A 186 14.26 18.47 5.41
C GLU A 186 13.06 19.36 5.76
N VAL A 187 12.08 19.48 4.85
CA VAL A 187 10.83 20.22 5.12
C VAL A 187 10.05 19.57 6.25
N ILE A 188 9.83 18.27 6.19
CA ILE A 188 9.07 17.54 7.24
C ILE A 188 9.78 17.64 8.60
N VAL A 189 11.10 17.45 8.65
CA VAL A 189 11.87 17.59 9.90
C VAL A 189 11.76 19.01 10.45
N ASN A 190 11.82 20.02 9.59
CA ASN A 190 11.69 21.41 10.02
C ASN A 190 10.28 21.72 10.56
N ASP A 191 9.24 21.21 9.93
CA ASP A 191 7.84 21.41 10.35
C ASP A 191 7.56 20.82 11.74
N PHE A 192 8.21 19.71 12.07
CA PHE A 192 8.02 19.01 13.35
C PHE A 192 9.15 19.20 14.37
N LYS A 193 10.12 20.11 14.12
CA LYS A 193 11.27 20.34 15.03
C LYS A 193 10.85 20.83 16.42
N ASP A 194 9.79 21.62 16.48
CA ASP A 194 9.31 22.21 17.71
C ASP A 194 8.06 21.47 18.22
N ASN A 195 8.21 20.77 19.34
CA ASN A 195 7.07 20.13 19.98
C ASN A 195 6.27 21.21 20.77
N ILE A 196 5.19 21.70 20.17
CA ILE A 196 4.31 22.70 20.75
C ILE A 196 3.61 22.25 22.04
N LEU A 197 3.54 20.93 22.27
CA LEU A 197 2.94 20.34 23.48
C LEU A 197 3.96 20.03 24.57
N LYS A 198 5.24 20.34 24.37
CA LYS A 198 6.30 19.97 25.32
C LYS A 198 6.11 20.56 26.71
N ASN A 199 5.38 21.69 26.80
CA ASN A 199 5.11 22.41 28.04
C ASN A 199 3.60 22.55 28.34
N ALA A 200 2.75 21.75 27.68
CA ALA A 200 1.31 21.73 27.90
C ALA A 200 0.91 20.85 29.08
#